data_1611c0341fba2bf37bb30c8cb783d076
#
_entry.id   1611c0341fba2bf37bb30c8cb783d076
#
_cell.length_a   1.000
_cell.length_b   1.000
_cell.length_c   1.000
_cell.angle_alpha   90.00
_cell.angle_beta   90.00
_cell.angle_gamma   90.00
#
_symmetry.space_group_name_H-M   'P 1'
#
loop_
_entity.id
_entity.type
_entity.pdbx_description
1 polymer ?
#
loop_
_entity_poly.entity_id
_entity_poly.type
_entity_poly.pdbx_seq_one_letter_code
_entity_poly.pdbx_strand_id
1 'polypeptide(L)'
;MTAQEKLCRRLDILATLLLSFAAAIFASSAGAQQPPQCTVKPASIPLGQTVRLRCEFPNQMSAATAHLDSGPTGRTVRLFRQETGEWQGLMPVAVADGPGTYPIEFLAADGAKLATVNLTIRKTIFPAQNVSLAPQIEALHSTTEEMQTLTTFRDSVSDLKYWDDPLVAPLPGCVISPFGVARLHNGKPTGEFHGGIDQRAAAGTPIRAAAAGVVKIVQPFNVLGGTVAIDHGQGLETMYLHMSKLNVAVGDQVKKGDVIGYVGSTGRANGPHLHWVVYVNGVPQNPLQWVTLKSCAASKKKS
;
A
#
# COMPACT_ATOMS: atom_id res chain seq x y z
N MET A 1 -44.90 -3.28 78.27
CA MET A 1 -44.32 -2.69 77.12
C MET A 1 -44.83 -1.27 76.95
N THR A 2 -43.97 -0.31 77.21
CA THR A 2 -44.33 1.11 77.17
C THR A 2 -44.28 1.67 75.71
N ALA A 3 -45.00 2.78 75.50
CA ALA A 3 -45.07 3.40 74.19
C ALA A 3 -43.70 3.74 73.63
N GLN A 4 -42.67 3.86 74.42
CA GLN A 4 -41.29 4.15 74.10
C GLN A 4 -40.59 2.95 73.48
N GLU A 5 -40.87 1.73 73.89
CA GLU A 5 -40.31 0.50 73.29
C GLU A 5 -40.84 0.25 71.86
N LYS A 6 -42.08 0.64 71.58
CA LYS A 6 -42.65 0.55 70.23
C LYS A 6 -42.09 1.59 69.23
N LEU A 7 -41.64 2.70 69.74
CA LEU A 7 -41.05 3.77 68.88
C LEU A 7 -39.63 3.40 68.47
N CYS A 8 -38.82 2.82 69.39
CA CYS A 8 -37.46 2.37 69.03
C CYS A 8 -37.43 1.26 67.98
N ARG A 9 -38.36 0.25 68.09
CA ARG A 9 -38.42 -0.81 67.10
C ARG A 9 -38.89 -0.37 65.70
N ARG A 10 -39.63 0.75 65.57
CA ARG A 10 -40.04 1.30 64.29
C ARG A 10 -38.90 2.15 63.64
N LEU A 11 -38.02 2.72 64.43
CA LEU A 11 -36.85 3.46 63.92
C LEU A 11 -35.76 2.51 63.37
N ASP A 12 -35.54 1.35 64.02
CA ASP A 12 -34.56 0.36 63.56
C ASP A 12 -34.98 -0.35 62.29
N ILE A 13 -36.28 -0.52 62.03
CA ILE A 13 -36.79 -1.14 60.80
C ILE A 13 -36.72 -0.15 59.62
N LEU A 14 -36.86 1.15 59.86
CA LEU A 14 -36.72 2.17 58.83
C LEU A 14 -35.24 2.45 58.48
N ALA A 15 -34.33 2.30 59.45
CA ALA A 15 -32.89 2.47 59.21
C ALA A 15 -32.28 1.31 58.42
N THR A 16 -32.78 0.08 58.63
CA THR A 16 -32.31 -1.11 57.88
C THR A 16 -32.89 -1.19 56.46
N LEU A 17 -34.03 -0.60 56.18
CA LEU A 17 -34.60 -0.52 54.82
C LEU A 17 -34.01 0.59 53.97
N LEU A 18 -33.41 1.65 54.56
CA LEU A 18 -32.76 2.73 53.86
C LEU A 18 -31.29 2.42 53.51
N LEU A 19 -30.62 1.50 54.25
CA LEU A 19 -29.25 1.06 53.92
C LEU A 19 -29.20 -0.03 52.85
N SER A 20 -30.30 -0.73 52.58
CA SER A 20 -30.35 -1.74 51.49
C SER A 20 -30.71 -1.18 50.12
N PHE A 21 -31.12 0.11 50.03
CA PHE A 21 -31.45 0.74 48.75
C PHE A 21 -30.31 1.65 48.19
N ALA A 22 -29.25 1.90 48.97
CA ALA A 22 -28.12 2.71 48.53
C ALA A 22 -26.94 1.90 47.93
N ALA A 23 -26.99 0.57 47.97
CA ALA A 23 -25.94 -0.32 47.44
C ALA A 23 -26.21 -0.85 46.02
N ALA A 24 -27.30 -0.45 45.38
CA ALA A 24 -27.72 -0.98 44.06
C ALA A 24 -27.58 -0.02 42.88
N ILE A 25 -26.90 1.13 43.03
CA ILE A 25 -26.79 2.15 41.96
C ILE A 25 -25.38 2.43 41.53
N PHE A 26 -24.42 1.59 41.89
CA PHE A 26 -23.08 1.60 41.22
C PHE A 26 -22.79 0.25 40.57
N ALA A 27 -23.73 -0.32 39.84
CA ALA A 27 -23.39 -1.14 38.71
C ALA A 27 -22.92 -0.14 37.64
N SER A 28 -21.64 0.18 37.65
CA SER A 28 -20.96 0.79 36.51
C SER A 28 -21.40 0.00 35.29
N SER A 29 -22.23 0.59 34.42
CA SER A 29 -22.32 0.15 33.06
C SER A 29 -20.90 0.24 32.47
N ALA A 30 -20.11 -0.81 32.67
CA ALA A 30 -19.03 -1.10 31.77
C ALA A 30 -19.71 -1.14 30.42
N GLY A 31 -19.68 -0.01 29.68
CA GLY A 31 -20.25 0.10 28.36
C GLY A 31 -19.71 -1.08 27.57
N ALA A 32 -20.59 -1.97 27.13
CA ALA A 32 -20.20 -3.10 26.31
C ALA A 32 -19.39 -2.53 25.15
N GLN A 33 -18.09 -2.73 25.20
CA GLN A 33 -17.16 -2.24 24.21
C GLN A 33 -17.56 -2.90 22.89
N GLN A 34 -17.99 -2.11 21.92
CA GLN A 34 -18.39 -2.64 20.63
C GLN A 34 -17.23 -3.47 20.06
N PRO A 35 -17.50 -4.67 19.53
CA PRO A 35 -16.45 -5.48 18.95
C PRO A 35 -15.80 -4.72 17.77
N PRO A 36 -14.50 -4.92 17.53
CA PRO A 36 -13.82 -4.31 16.42
C PRO A 36 -14.54 -4.56 15.10
N GLN A 37 -14.81 -3.50 14.34
CA GLN A 37 -15.41 -3.60 13.01
C GLN A 37 -14.35 -3.33 11.95
N CYS A 38 -13.96 -4.37 11.21
CA CYS A 38 -12.98 -4.28 10.15
C CYS A 38 -13.59 -4.62 8.80
N THR A 39 -13.15 -3.91 7.75
CA THR A 39 -13.56 -4.13 6.37
C THR A 39 -12.35 -4.19 5.44
N VAL A 40 -12.48 -4.99 4.38
CA VAL A 40 -11.49 -5.13 3.30
C VAL A 40 -12.19 -4.78 1.99
N LYS A 41 -11.67 -3.78 1.27
CA LYS A 41 -12.28 -3.32 0.01
C LYS A 41 -11.24 -3.20 -1.11
N PRO A 42 -11.52 -3.81 -2.27
CA PRO A 42 -12.62 -4.76 -2.55
C PRO A 42 -12.39 -6.10 -1.84
N ALA A 43 -13.46 -6.85 -1.55
CA ALA A 43 -13.39 -8.17 -0.92
C ALA A 43 -12.91 -9.27 -1.88
N SER A 44 -12.82 -8.99 -3.18
CA SER A 44 -12.28 -9.88 -4.21
C SER A 44 -11.43 -9.10 -5.21
N ILE A 45 -10.19 -9.57 -5.45
CA ILE A 45 -9.17 -8.80 -6.18
C ILE A 45 -8.31 -9.74 -7.05
N PRO A 46 -7.84 -9.31 -8.23
CA PRO A 46 -6.83 -10.06 -8.99
C PRO A 46 -5.44 -9.90 -8.35
N LEU A 47 -4.49 -10.76 -8.74
CA LEU A 47 -3.07 -10.65 -8.38
C LEU A 47 -2.48 -9.29 -8.82
N GLY A 48 -1.54 -8.78 -8.06
CA GLY A 48 -0.85 -7.51 -8.33
C GLY A 48 -1.65 -6.25 -8.02
N GLN A 49 -2.69 -6.34 -7.20
CA GLN A 49 -3.50 -5.20 -6.78
C GLN A 49 -3.60 -5.07 -5.26
N THR A 50 -3.97 -3.88 -4.81
CA THR A 50 -4.03 -3.49 -3.40
C THR A 50 -5.46 -3.46 -2.89
N VAL A 51 -5.71 -4.00 -1.70
CA VAL A 51 -6.96 -3.80 -0.97
C VAL A 51 -6.78 -2.75 0.12
N ARG A 52 -7.85 -2.00 0.38
CA ARG A 52 -7.93 -1.01 1.46
C ARG A 52 -8.51 -1.66 2.69
N LEU A 53 -7.84 -1.49 3.79
CA LEU A 53 -8.24 -1.94 5.11
C LEU A 53 -8.81 -0.76 5.88
N ARG A 54 -9.94 -0.95 6.56
CA ARG A 54 -10.52 0.02 7.47
C ARG A 54 -11.04 -0.70 8.70
N CYS A 55 -10.71 -0.14 9.87
CA CYS A 55 -11.15 -0.69 11.15
C CYS A 55 -11.57 0.41 12.10
N GLU A 56 -12.60 0.13 12.87
CA GLU A 56 -12.97 0.87 14.07
C GLU A 56 -12.57 0.04 15.28
N PHE A 57 -11.58 0.53 16.02
CA PHE A 57 -11.10 -0.10 17.25
C PHE A 57 -11.44 0.74 18.46
N PRO A 58 -11.46 0.12 19.67
CA PRO A 58 -11.60 0.87 20.92
C PRO A 58 -10.54 1.97 21.04
N ASN A 59 -10.92 3.10 21.65
CA ASN A 59 -10.13 4.34 21.71
C ASN A 59 -8.75 4.26 22.36
N GLN A 60 -8.37 3.14 22.97
CA GLN A 60 -7.12 2.98 23.74
C GLN A 60 -6.00 2.26 22.95
N MET A 61 -6.18 1.98 21.67
CA MET A 61 -5.15 1.30 20.90
C MET A 61 -4.04 2.24 20.47
N SER A 62 -2.79 1.85 20.75
CA SER A 62 -1.58 2.59 20.36
C SER A 62 -1.05 2.19 18.98
N ALA A 63 -1.26 0.94 18.57
CA ALA A 63 -0.85 0.41 17.28
C ALA A 63 -1.72 -0.78 16.86
N ALA A 64 -1.88 -0.98 15.56
CA ALA A 64 -2.53 -2.13 14.97
C ALA A 64 -1.87 -2.53 13.66
N THR A 65 -1.92 -3.81 13.34
CA THR A 65 -1.42 -4.38 12.10
C THR A 65 -2.47 -5.28 11.45
N ALA A 66 -2.27 -5.60 10.18
CA ALA A 66 -3.04 -6.63 9.48
C ALA A 66 -2.08 -7.62 8.82
N HIS A 67 -2.38 -8.91 8.95
CA HIS A 67 -1.58 -10.01 8.42
C HIS A 67 -2.35 -10.77 7.36
N LEU A 68 -1.69 -11.06 6.23
CA LEU A 68 -2.19 -11.89 5.14
C LEU A 68 -1.15 -12.95 4.80
N ASP A 69 -1.55 -14.22 4.81
CA ASP A 69 -0.71 -15.35 4.37
C ASP A 69 -1.32 -15.99 3.12
N SER A 70 -0.97 -15.47 1.94
CA SER A 70 -1.51 -15.90 0.63
C SER A 70 -0.44 -16.30 -0.37
N GLY A 71 0.83 -16.34 0.04
CA GLY A 71 1.97 -16.59 -0.84
C GLY A 71 3.14 -17.26 -0.14
N PRO A 72 4.28 -17.34 -0.81
CA PRO A 72 5.49 -17.97 -0.27
C PRO A 72 6.00 -17.31 1.01
N THR A 73 5.63 -16.05 1.23
CA THR A 73 5.92 -15.30 2.46
C THR A 73 4.69 -14.52 2.87
N GLY A 74 4.16 -14.79 4.07
CA GLY A 74 3.13 -13.96 4.67
C GLY A 74 3.60 -12.51 4.84
N ARG A 75 2.68 -11.58 4.84
CA ARG A 75 2.99 -10.16 5.01
C ARG A 75 2.15 -9.52 6.08
N THR A 76 2.79 -8.63 6.82
CA THR A 76 2.14 -7.82 7.85
C THR A 76 2.28 -6.36 7.48
N VAL A 77 1.17 -5.63 7.50
CA VAL A 77 1.15 -4.20 7.21
C VAL A 77 0.67 -3.42 8.44
N ARG A 78 1.18 -2.22 8.61
CA ARG A 78 0.74 -1.31 9.67
C ARG A 78 -0.62 -0.71 9.31
N LEU A 79 -1.44 -0.48 10.33
CA LEU A 79 -2.62 0.36 10.24
C LEU A 79 -2.31 1.72 10.88
N PHE A 80 -2.88 2.77 10.31
CA PHE A 80 -2.64 4.16 10.71
C PHE A 80 -3.96 4.77 11.17
N ARG A 81 -3.95 5.33 12.38
CA ARG A 81 -5.11 6.02 12.92
C ARG A 81 -5.30 7.35 12.18
N GLN A 82 -6.47 7.57 11.62
CA GLN A 82 -6.86 8.79 10.95
C GLN A 82 -7.41 9.81 11.97
N GLU A 83 -7.54 11.07 11.58
CA GLU A 83 -8.14 12.13 12.42
C GLU A 83 -9.58 11.81 12.83
N THR A 84 -10.30 11.07 12.01
CA THR A 84 -11.65 10.57 12.31
C THR A 84 -11.70 9.52 13.40
N GLY A 85 -10.54 8.97 13.82
CA GLY A 85 -10.43 7.86 14.76
C GLY A 85 -10.46 6.48 14.09
N GLU A 86 -10.83 6.38 12.80
CA GLU A 86 -10.77 5.15 12.01
C GLU A 86 -9.31 4.75 11.77
N TRP A 87 -9.04 3.45 11.73
CA TRP A 87 -7.74 2.90 11.35
C TRP A 87 -7.76 2.45 9.90
N GLN A 88 -6.76 2.86 9.13
CA GLN A 88 -6.65 2.55 7.70
C GLN A 88 -5.28 1.94 7.38
N GLY A 89 -5.26 1.08 6.36
CA GLY A 89 -4.04 0.50 5.82
C GLY A 89 -4.22 0.03 4.38
N LEU A 90 -3.11 -0.29 3.75
CA LEU A 90 -3.05 -0.83 2.40
C LEU A 90 -2.43 -2.23 2.47
N MET A 91 -3.16 -3.26 2.03
CA MET A 91 -2.65 -4.63 1.93
C MET A 91 -2.38 -4.94 0.46
N PRO A 92 -1.11 -5.14 0.07
CA PRO A 92 -0.78 -5.54 -1.29
C PRO A 92 -1.04 -7.04 -1.50
N VAL A 93 -1.49 -7.41 -2.70
CA VAL A 93 -1.51 -8.78 -3.20
C VAL A 93 -0.44 -8.90 -4.27
N ALA A 94 0.55 -9.75 -4.06
CA ALA A 94 1.68 -9.89 -4.99
C ALA A 94 1.30 -10.71 -6.24
N VAL A 95 2.08 -10.57 -7.33
CA VAL A 95 1.95 -11.42 -8.52
C VAL A 95 2.22 -12.89 -8.19
N ALA A 96 3.10 -13.14 -7.21
CA ALA A 96 3.48 -14.49 -6.77
C ALA A 96 2.52 -15.13 -5.76
N ASP A 97 1.47 -14.43 -5.31
CA ASP A 97 0.47 -15.00 -4.39
C ASP A 97 -0.38 -16.06 -5.10
N GLY A 98 -0.93 -16.98 -4.32
CA GLY A 98 -1.86 -18.00 -4.83
C GLY A 98 -3.28 -17.46 -5.00
N PRO A 99 -4.04 -17.87 -6.04
CA PRO A 99 -5.47 -17.64 -6.07
C PRO A 99 -6.17 -18.48 -4.98
N GLY A 100 -7.18 -17.90 -4.31
CA GLY A 100 -7.88 -18.55 -3.19
C GLY A 100 -8.61 -17.54 -2.31
N THR A 101 -9.18 -18.02 -1.21
CA THR A 101 -9.77 -17.18 -0.18
C THR A 101 -8.94 -17.31 1.09
N TYR A 102 -8.44 -16.18 1.58
CA TYR A 102 -7.49 -16.10 2.68
C TYR A 102 -8.01 -15.16 3.76
N PRO A 103 -7.83 -15.51 5.05
CA PRO A 103 -8.12 -14.60 6.14
C PRO A 103 -7.09 -13.44 6.16
N ILE A 104 -7.57 -12.22 6.32
CA ILE A 104 -6.77 -11.10 6.79
C ILE A 104 -7.03 -10.99 8.29
N GLU A 105 -6.00 -11.18 9.08
CA GLU A 105 -6.06 -11.10 10.54
C GLU A 105 -5.63 -9.71 10.99
N PHE A 106 -6.49 -9.04 11.76
CA PHE A 106 -6.19 -7.75 12.37
C PHE A 106 -5.71 -7.98 13.80
N LEU A 107 -4.53 -7.41 14.12
CA LEU A 107 -3.79 -7.68 15.34
C LEU A 107 -3.53 -6.40 16.11
N ALA A 108 -3.60 -6.45 17.43
CA ALA A 108 -3.13 -5.41 18.34
C ALA A 108 -1.60 -5.40 18.45
N ALA A 109 -1.04 -4.40 19.12
CA ALA A 109 0.40 -4.26 19.31
C ALA A 109 1.05 -5.44 20.06
N ASP A 110 0.31 -6.10 20.94
CA ASP A 110 0.74 -7.29 21.69
C ASP A 110 0.53 -8.61 20.92
N GLY A 111 0.05 -8.55 19.69
CA GLY A 111 -0.26 -9.70 18.84
C GLY A 111 -1.64 -10.32 19.06
N ALA A 112 -2.46 -9.78 19.97
CA ALA A 112 -3.82 -10.28 20.18
C ALA A 112 -4.67 -10.08 18.92
N LYS A 113 -5.39 -11.13 18.51
CA LYS A 113 -6.29 -11.09 17.35
C LYS A 113 -7.55 -10.28 17.68
N LEU A 114 -7.78 -9.23 16.90
CA LEU A 114 -8.90 -8.30 17.06
C LEU A 114 -10.07 -8.67 16.15
N ALA A 115 -9.79 -9.02 14.90
CA ALA A 115 -10.80 -9.35 13.91
C ALA A 115 -10.18 -10.20 12.79
N THR A 116 -11.06 -10.84 12.00
CA THR A 116 -10.68 -11.57 10.78
C THR A 116 -11.67 -11.24 9.67
N VAL A 117 -11.18 -10.91 8.47
CA VAL A 117 -12.00 -10.65 7.29
C VAL A 117 -11.42 -11.42 6.11
N ASN A 118 -12.24 -12.15 5.38
CA ASN A 118 -11.78 -12.93 4.24
C ASN A 118 -11.57 -12.05 3.00
N LEU A 119 -10.45 -12.29 2.31
CA LEU A 119 -10.12 -11.75 1.00
C LEU A 119 -10.10 -12.88 -0.04
N THR A 120 -10.81 -12.71 -1.15
CA THR A 120 -10.71 -13.62 -2.29
C THR A 120 -9.73 -13.08 -3.33
N ILE A 121 -8.64 -13.81 -3.56
CA ILE A 121 -7.65 -13.52 -4.61
C ILE A 121 -8.05 -14.32 -5.85
N ARG A 122 -8.34 -13.62 -6.95
CA ARG A 122 -8.75 -14.24 -8.21
C ARG A 122 -7.53 -14.63 -9.04
N LYS A 123 -7.60 -15.76 -9.70
CA LYS A 123 -6.61 -16.17 -10.70
C LYS A 123 -6.44 -15.07 -11.76
N THR A 124 -5.19 -14.70 -12.02
CA THR A 124 -4.82 -13.71 -13.03
C THR A 124 -3.84 -14.36 -14.01
N ILE A 125 -4.07 -14.17 -15.29
CA ILE A 125 -3.17 -14.64 -16.35
C ILE A 125 -2.35 -13.43 -16.81
N PHE A 126 -1.03 -13.51 -16.64
CA PHE A 126 -0.10 -12.52 -17.13
C PHE A 126 0.52 -13.02 -18.43
N PRO A 127 0.36 -12.29 -19.56
CA PRO A 127 0.95 -12.70 -20.83
C PRO A 127 2.48 -12.57 -20.80
N ALA A 128 3.15 -13.28 -21.69
CA ALA A 128 4.59 -13.12 -21.88
C ALA A 128 4.86 -11.95 -22.88
N GLN A 129 5.95 -11.22 -22.63
CA GLN A 129 6.43 -10.15 -23.53
C GLN A 129 7.92 -10.30 -23.77
N ASN A 130 8.29 -10.42 -25.05
CA ASN A 130 9.70 -10.40 -25.43
C ASN A 130 10.19 -8.97 -25.68
N VAL A 131 11.31 -8.61 -25.01
CA VAL A 131 12.01 -7.34 -25.19
C VAL A 131 13.33 -7.62 -25.87
N SER A 132 13.52 -7.04 -27.05
CA SER A 132 14.80 -7.09 -27.76
C SER A 132 15.76 -6.08 -27.17
N LEU A 133 16.91 -6.54 -26.70
CA LEU A 133 17.96 -5.73 -26.08
C LEU A 133 19.27 -5.92 -26.86
N ALA A 134 20.00 -4.83 -27.03
CA ALA A 134 21.39 -4.91 -27.52
C ALA A 134 22.25 -5.65 -26.49
N PRO A 135 23.28 -6.39 -26.89
CA PRO A 135 24.08 -7.23 -25.97
C PRO A 135 24.63 -6.44 -24.78
N GLN A 136 25.12 -5.24 -24.98
CA GLN A 136 25.69 -4.39 -23.93
C GLN A 136 24.61 -3.91 -22.92
N ILE A 137 23.36 -3.81 -23.36
CA ILE A 137 22.22 -3.42 -22.50
C ILE A 137 21.70 -4.65 -21.73
N GLU A 138 21.66 -5.83 -22.37
CA GLU A 138 21.30 -7.08 -21.72
C GLU A 138 22.29 -7.46 -20.61
N ALA A 139 23.58 -7.14 -20.79
CA ALA A 139 24.66 -7.42 -19.84
C ALA A 139 24.66 -6.51 -18.60
N LEU A 140 23.78 -5.50 -18.52
CA LEU A 140 23.69 -4.66 -17.33
C LEU A 140 23.16 -5.45 -16.13
N HIS A 141 23.82 -5.29 -14.99
CA HIS A 141 23.42 -5.88 -13.71
C HIS A 141 23.40 -4.80 -12.63
N SER A 142 22.48 -4.95 -11.68
CA SER A 142 22.46 -4.10 -10.49
C SER A 142 23.64 -4.44 -9.59
N THR A 143 24.26 -3.44 -8.97
CA THR A 143 25.29 -3.63 -7.94
C THR A 143 24.63 -4.02 -6.61
N THR A 144 25.44 -4.52 -5.68
CA THR A 144 24.97 -4.81 -4.32
C THR A 144 24.47 -3.55 -3.61
N GLU A 145 25.14 -2.41 -3.82
CA GLU A 145 24.77 -1.12 -3.26
C GLU A 145 23.42 -0.60 -3.82
N GLU A 146 23.22 -0.73 -5.14
CA GLU A 146 21.94 -0.42 -5.78
C GLU A 146 20.80 -1.27 -5.19
N MET A 147 21.00 -2.58 -5.08
CA MET A 147 20.01 -3.50 -4.48
C MET A 147 19.70 -3.14 -3.03
N GLN A 148 20.73 -2.79 -2.23
CA GLN A 148 20.56 -2.38 -0.84
C GLN A 148 19.76 -1.07 -0.73
N THR A 149 20.05 -0.06 -1.57
CA THR A 149 19.31 1.20 -1.64
C THR A 149 17.83 0.97 -1.95
N LEU A 150 17.53 0.12 -2.94
CA LEU A 150 16.17 -0.22 -3.32
C LEU A 150 15.44 -1.00 -2.22
N THR A 151 16.11 -1.90 -1.53
CA THR A 151 15.55 -2.66 -0.42
C THR A 151 15.22 -1.72 0.74
N THR A 152 16.16 -0.87 1.14
CA THR A 152 15.93 0.13 2.21
C THR A 152 14.75 1.05 1.90
N PHE A 153 14.63 1.51 0.65
CA PHE A 153 13.49 2.30 0.23
C PHE A 153 12.17 1.55 0.38
N ARG A 154 12.07 0.35 -0.18
CA ARG A 154 10.84 -0.47 -0.17
C ARG A 154 10.41 -0.95 1.22
N ASP A 155 11.37 -1.11 2.14
CA ASP A 155 11.11 -1.52 3.52
C ASP A 155 10.74 -0.34 4.43
N SER A 156 10.86 0.90 3.91
CA SER A 156 10.53 2.10 4.68
C SER A 156 9.02 2.36 4.66
N VAL A 157 8.45 2.70 5.82
CA VAL A 157 7.03 3.06 5.94
C VAL A 157 6.90 4.27 6.85
N SER A 158 6.57 5.43 6.28
CA SER A 158 6.37 6.67 7.02
C SER A 158 4.93 6.81 7.55
N ASP A 159 4.77 7.53 8.67
CA ASP A 159 3.48 7.69 9.34
C ASP A 159 2.58 8.73 8.67
N LEU A 160 3.18 9.78 8.11
CA LEU A 160 2.46 10.86 7.45
C LEU A 160 1.86 10.38 6.13
N LYS A 161 0.66 10.82 5.84
CA LYS A 161 -0.02 10.58 4.56
C LYS A 161 0.01 11.86 3.73
N TYR A 162 0.69 11.81 2.57
CA TYR A 162 0.78 12.94 1.65
C TYR A 162 -0.14 12.78 0.41
N TRP A 163 -0.73 11.60 0.21
CA TRP A 163 -1.50 11.26 -0.98
C TRP A 163 -3.01 11.33 -0.75
N ASP A 164 -3.73 11.59 -1.83
CA ASP A 164 -5.16 11.50 -1.96
C ASP A 164 -5.53 10.78 -3.26
N ASP A 165 -6.71 10.19 -3.33
CA ASP A 165 -7.24 9.56 -4.53
C ASP A 165 -7.96 10.56 -5.45
N PRO A 166 -7.89 10.33 -6.77
CA PRO A 166 -6.98 9.43 -7.48
C PRO A 166 -5.57 10.03 -7.60
N LEU A 167 -4.58 9.16 -7.84
CA LEU A 167 -3.27 9.62 -8.28
C LEU A 167 -3.38 10.21 -9.70
N VAL A 168 -2.37 10.99 -10.13
CA VAL A 168 -2.29 11.46 -11.51
C VAL A 168 -1.27 10.64 -12.30
N ALA A 169 -1.55 10.42 -13.59
CA ALA A 169 -0.61 9.76 -14.47
C ALA A 169 0.66 10.64 -14.62
N PRO A 170 1.87 10.06 -14.48
CA PRO A 170 3.12 10.81 -14.58
C PRO A 170 3.35 11.46 -15.94
N LEU A 171 2.81 10.84 -17.00
CA LEU A 171 2.87 11.31 -18.37
C LEU A 171 1.47 11.30 -19.01
N PRO A 172 1.19 12.24 -19.91
CA PRO A 172 0.13 12.05 -20.89
C PRO A 172 0.53 10.92 -21.84
N GLY A 173 -0.43 10.07 -22.24
CA GLY A 173 -0.16 9.03 -23.22
C GLY A 173 -0.75 7.68 -22.85
N CYS A 174 -0.28 6.66 -23.55
CA CYS A 174 -0.79 5.30 -23.42
C CYS A 174 0.27 4.33 -22.89
N VAL A 175 -0.19 3.19 -22.37
CA VAL A 175 0.65 2.11 -21.86
C VAL A 175 1.07 1.20 -23.02
N ILE A 176 2.38 1.01 -23.21
CA ILE A 176 2.97 0.12 -24.22
C ILE A 176 3.34 -1.25 -23.63
N SER A 177 3.57 -1.33 -22.33
CA SER A 177 3.83 -2.57 -21.62
C SER A 177 3.10 -2.56 -20.28
N PRO A 178 2.13 -3.47 -20.06
CA PRO A 178 1.37 -3.50 -18.82
C PRO A 178 2.14 -4.14 -17.66
N PHE A 179 1.66 -3.89 -16.44
CA PHE A 179 2.09 -4.57 -15.24
C PHE A 179 1.86 -6.08 -15.32
N GLY A 180 2.77 -6.85 -14.71
CA GLY A 180 2.63 -8.28 -14.50
C GLY A 180 3.03 -9.15 -15.70
N VAL A 181 3.34 -8.58 -16.87
CA VAL A 181 3.80 -9.41 -18.01
C VAL A 181 5.08 -10.15 -17.64
N ALA A 182 5.14 -11.46 -17.95
CA ALA A 182 6.35 -12.25 -17.81
C ALA A 182 7.38 -11.80 -18.84
N ARG A 183 8.57 -11.41 -18.38
CA ARG A 183 9.63 -10.85 -19.24
C ARG A 183 10.46 -11.95 -19.91
N LEU A 184 10.65 -11.80 -21.21
CA LEU A 184 11.68 -12.49 -21.97
C LEU A 184 12.64 -11.44 -22.52
N HIS A 185 13.94 -11.69 -22.41
CA HIS A 185 14.98 -10.88 -23.07
C HIS A 185 15.56 -11.71 -24.24
N ASN A 186 15.48 -11.14 -25.44
CA ASN A 186 15.97 -11.80 -26.66
C ASN A 186 15.46 -13.27 -26.79
N GLY A 187 14.17 -13.50 -26.43
CA GLY A 187 13.52 -14.81 -26.48
C GLY A 187 13.77 -15.72 -25.27
N LYS A 188 14.62 -15.35 -24.32
CA LYS A 188 14.94 -16.13 -23.11
C LYS A 188 14.10 -15.63 -21.92
N PRO A 189 13.39 -16.54 -21.19
CA PRO A 189 12.69 -16.15 -19.95
C PRO A 189 13.68 -15.60 -18.91
N THR A 190 13.29 -14.48 -18.27
CA THR A 190 14.09 -13.89 -17.18
C THR A 190 13.73 -14.43 -15.80
N GLY A 191 12.56 -15.06 -15.66
CA GLY A 191 11.95 -15.41 -14.38
C GLY A 191 11.28 -14.23 -13.67
N GLU A 192 11.28 -13.02 -14.26
CA GLU A 192 10.77 -11.79 -13.67
C GLU A 192 9.45 -11.38 -14.30
N PHE A 193 8.62 -10.71 -13.51
CA PHE A 193 7.43 -10.01 -13.97
C PHE A 193 7.68 -8.51 -14.03
N HIS A 194 7.01 -7.83 -14.97
CA HIS A 194 7.05 -6.40 -15.09
C HIS A 194 6.41 -5.73 -13.87
N GLY A 195 7.21 -5.10 -13.00
CA GLY A 195 6.77 -4.53 -11.72
C GLY A 195 6.02 -3.21 -11.81
N GLY A 196 5.84 -2.67 -13.03
CA GLY A 196 5.16 -1.39 -13.26
C GLY A 196 4.45 -1.34 -14.60
N ILE A 197 4.33 -0.15 -15.17
CA ILE A 197 3.88 0.06 -16.55
C ILE A 197 4.91 0.85 -17.32
N ASP A 198 5.03 0.60 -18.63
CA ASP A 198 5.82 1.44 -19.51
C ASP A 198 4.90 2.37 -20.30
N GLN A 199 5.15 3.69 -20.23
CA GLN A 199 4.44 4.71 -20.98
C GLN A 199 5.34 5.26 -22.08
N ARG A 200 4.90 5.22 -23.33
CA ARG A 200 5.64 5.81 -24.44
C ARG A 200 5.59 7.34 -24.40
N ALA A 201 6.76 7.95 -24.50
CA ALA A 201 6.90 9.40 -24.71
C ALA A 201 8.22 9.71 -25.41
N ALA A 202 8.32 10.86 -26.04
CA ALA A 202 9.58 11.34 -26.60
C ALA A 202 10.60 11.64 -25.47
N ALA A 203 11.89 11.46 -25.77
CA ALA A 203 12.94 11.88 -24.86
C ALA A 203 12.80 13.37 -24.52
N GLY A 204 13.03 13.74 -23.26
CA GLY A 204 12.85 15.09 -22.77
C GLY A 204 11.41 15.48 -22.41
N THR A 205 10.43 14.60 -22.56
CA THR A 205 9.06 14.85 -22.08
C THR A 205 9.08 14.98 -20.54
N PRO A 206 8.44 16.02 -19.95
CA PRO A 206 8.41 16.18 -18.50
C PRO A 206 7.65 15.03 -17.81
N ILE A 207 8.25 14.47 -16.76
CA ILE A 207 7.66 13.47 -15.88
C ILE A 207 7.18 14.18 -14.61
N ARG A 208 5.95 13.85 -14.18
CA ARG A 208 5.30 14.48 -13.04
C ARG A 208 5.12 13.53 -11.88
N ALA A 209 5.23 14.04 -10.64
CA ALA A 209 4.91 13.29 -9.43
C ALA A 209 3.44 12.86 -9.42
N ALA A 210 3.18 11.57 -9.22
CA ALA A 210 1.82 11.01 -9.23
C ALA A 210 0.96 11.44 -8.04
N ALA A 211 1.61 11.78 -6.93
CA ALA A 211 1.01 12.34 -5.71
C ALA A 211 2.01 13.26 -5.00
N ALA A 212 1.58 13.99 -3.98
CA ALA A 212 2.49 14.68 -3.08
C ALA A 212 3.30 13.68 -2.25
N GLY A 213 4.50 14.05 -1.81
CA GLY A 213 5.37 13.17 -1.02
C GLY A 213 6.76 13.72 -0.81
N VAL A 214 7.63 12.87 -0.27
CA VAL A 214 9.03 13.18 0.00
C VAL A 214 9.92 12.35 -0.93
N VAL A 215 10.80 13.01 -1.65
CA VAL A 215 11.78 12.36 -2.54
C VAL A 215 12.81 11.58 -1.72
N LYS A 216 12.95 10.28 -1.97
CA LYS A 216 13.85 9.40 -1.23
C LYS A 216 15.06 8.92 -2.05
N ILE A 217 14.90 8.80 -3.37
CA ILE A 217 15.99 8.39 -4.27
C ILE A 217 16.06 9.38 -5.44
N VAL A 218 17.27 9.85 -5.74
CA VAL A 218 17.60 10.65 -6.93
C VAL A 218 19.00 10.25 -7.37
N GLN A 219 19.11 9.24 -8.23
CA GLN A 219 20.42 8.80 -8.73
C GLN A 219 20.29 7.94 -9.99
N PRO A 220 21.36 7.79 -10.77
CA PRO A 220 21.42 6.78 -11.82
C PRO A 220 21.72 5.40 -11.21
N PHE A 221 21.02 4.37 -11.69
CA PHE A 221 21.28 2.96 -11.45
C PHE A 221 21.69 2.29 -12.75
N ASN A 222 22.46 1.19 -12.67
CA ASN A 222 22.92 0.47 -13.86
C ASN A 222 21.74 -0.08 -14.69
N VAL A 223 20.80 -0.75 -14.03
CA VAL A 223 19.64 -1.36 -14.71
C VAL A 223 18.48 -0.40 -14.85
N LEU A 224 18.16 0.35 -13.80
CA LEU A 224 16.99 1.22 -13.76
C LEU A 224 17.23 2.57 -14.44
N GLY A 225 18.50 2.92 -14.73
CA GLY A 225 18.86 4.21 -15.29
C GLY A 225 18.62 5.36 -14.32
N GLY A 226 18.45 6.57 -14.83
CA GLY A 226 18.09 7.73 -14.04
C GLY A 226 16.78 7.50 -13.30
N THR A 227 16.82 7.56 -11.97
CA THR A 227 15.73 7.14 -11.10
C THR A 227 15.37 8.22 -10.09
N VAL A 228 14.06 8.48 -9.97
CA VAL A 228 13.45 9.19 -8.83
C VAL A 228 12.51 8.25 -8.12
N ALA A 229 12.57 8.20 -6.78
CA ALA A 229 11.61 7.49 -5.96
C ALA A 229 11.02 8.43 -4.90
N ILE A 230 9.71 8.34 -4.69
CA ILE A 230 8.93 9.21 -3.82
C ILE A 230 8.14 8.37 -2.82
N ASP A 231 8.29 8.70 -1.54
CA ASP A 231 7.46 8.19 -0.44
C ASP A 231 6.24 9.11 -0.28
N HIS A 232 5.06 8.58 -0.51
CA HIS A 232 3.80 9.28 -0.36
C HIS A 232 3.18 9.08 1.02
N GLY A 233 3.79 8.22 1.84
CA GLY A 233 3.36 7.93 3.20
C GLY A 233 2.39 6.77 3.33
N GLN A 234 2.37 6.21 4.54
CA GLN A 234 1.54 5.08 4.95
C GLN A 234 1.70 3.85 4.02
N GLY A 235 2.94 3.63 3.54
CA GLY A 235 3.32 2.50 2.71
C GLY A 235 2.97 2.63 1.23
N LEU A 236 2.56 3.81 0.75
CA LEU A 236 2.42 4.09 -0.68
C LEU A 236 3.66 4.80 -1.21
N GLU A 237 4.28 4.25 -2.25
CA GLU A 237 5.49 4.77 -2.86
C GLU A 237 5.41 4.68 -4.37
N THR A 238 6.13 5.57 -5.08
CA THR A 238 6.26 5.50 -6.54
C THR A 238 7.71 5.63 -6.97
N MET A 239 8.04 5.00 -8.10
CA MET A 239 9.36 5.04 -8.71
C MET A 239 9.27 5.31 -10.21
N TYR A 240 10.15 6.19 -10.70
CA TYR A 240 10.19 6.69 -12.07
C TYR A 240 11.58 6.41 -12.64
N LEU A 241 11.65 5.65 -13.73
CA LEU A 241 12.89 5.04 -14.22
C LEU A 241 13.22 5.47 -15.66
N HIS A 242 14.44 5.15 -16.10
CA HIS A 242 15.00 5.41 -17.43
C HIS A 242 15.07 6.90 -17.78
N MET A 243 15.09 7.79 -16.77
CA MET A 243 15.08 9.23 -16.95
C MET A 243 16.41 9.74 -17.55
N SER A 244 16.32 10.75 -18.42
CA SER A 244 17.49 11.44 -18.99
C SER A 244 18.02 12.56 -18.09
N LYS A 245 17.13 13.16 -17.28
CA LYS A 245 17.46 14.24 -16.34
C LYS A 245 16.57 14.15 -15.11
N LEU A 246 17.18 14.30 -13.95
CA LEU A 246 16.52 14.36 -12.64
C LEU A 246 16.42 15.84 -12.24
N ASN A 247 15.24 16.28 -11.77
CA ASN A 247 14.93 17.71 -11.53
C ASN A 247 14.56 18.00 -10.07
N VAL A 248 14.88 17.09 -9.19
CA VAL A 248 14.63 17.15 -7.73
C VAL A 248 15.84 16.62 -6.98
N ALA A 249 15.90 16.85 -5.69
CA ALA A 249 16.92 16.34 -4.78
C ALA A 249 16.29 15.43 -3.70
N VAL A 250 17.08 14.55 -3.08
CA VAL A 250 16.66 13.75 -1.94
C VAL A 250 16.27 14.68 -0.79
N GLY A 251 15.10 14.43 -0.19
CA GLY A 251 14.52 15.23 0.87
C GLY A 251 13.53 16.30 0.38
N ASP A 252 13.48 16.60 -0.92
CA ASP A 252 12.50 17.54 -1.45
C ASP A 252 11.06 17.06 -1.18
N GLN A 253 10.20 18.00 -0.76
CA GLN A 253 8.77 17.81 -0.72
C GLN A 253 8.16 18.24 -2.07
N VAL A 254 7.55 17.29 -2.75
CA VAL A 254 6.89 17.54 -4.04
C VAL A 254 5.38 17.51 -3.90
N LYS A 255 4.70 18.30 -4.70
CA LYS A 255 3.23 18.29 -4.84
C LYS A 255 2.83 17.35 -5.98
N LYS A 256 1.60 16.86 -5.93
CA LYS A 256 0.98 16.14 -7.05
C LYS A 256 1.07 16.97 -8.33
N GLY A 257 1.68 16.42 -9.38
CA GLY A 257 1.84 17.08 -10.68
C GLY A 257 3.13 17.89 -10.87
N ASP A 258 3.98 18.07 -9.84
CA ASP A 258 5.28 18.73 -9.98
C ASP A 258 6.19 17.97 -10.95
N VAL A 259 7.00 18.70 -11.74
CA VAL A 259 7.96 18.11 -12.67
C VAL A 259 9.18 17.63 -11.90
N ILE A 260 9.38 16.29 -11.87
CA ILE A 260 10.47 15.63 -11.14
C ILE A 260 11.64 15.22 -12.03
N GLY A 261 11.48 15.30 -13.34
CA GLY A 261 12.53 14.99 -14.32
C GLY A 261 11.97 14.79 -15.72
N TYR A 262 12.74 14.12 -16.58
CA TYR A 262 12.43 14.04 -18.00
C TYR A 262 12.66 12.63 -18.55
N VAL A 263 11.81 12.21 -19.48
CA VAL A 263 11.89 10.91 -20.16
C VAL A 263 13.24 10.73 -20.85
N GLY A 264 13.80 9.56 -20.70
CA GLY A 264 15.04 9.14 -21.34
C GLY A 264 14.98 7.69 -21.82
N SER A 265 16.16 7.12 -21.99
CA SER A 265 16.39 5.72 -22.35
C SER A 265 17.66 5.22 -21.65
N THR A 266 17.87 5.63 -20.39
CA THR A 266 19.04 5.25 -19.60
C THR A 266 18.82 3.89 -18.94
N GLY A 267 19.90 3.19 -18.57
CA GLY A 267 19.81 1.86 -18.00
C GLY A 267 19.38 0.78 -19.02
N ARG A 268 18.66 -0.24 -18.56
CA ARG A 268 18.18 -1.35 -19.41
C ARG A 268 16.91 -0.97 -20.16
N ALA A 269 17.03 -0.08 -21.14
CA ALA A 269 15.91 0.38 -21.97
C ALA A 269 16.23 0.18 -23.46
N ASN A 270 15.21 -0.12 -24.27
CA ASN A 270 15.32 -0.29 -25.72
C ASN A 270 14.80 0.91 -26.52
N GLY A 271 14.64 2.06 -25.87
CA GLY A 271 14.17 3.31 -26.46
C GLY A 271 13.50 4.22 -25.45
N PRO A 272 13.19 5.48 -25.81
CA PRO A 272 12.61 6.44 -24.88
C PRO A 272 11.23 6.02 -24.38
N HIS A 273 11.10 5.90 -23.06
CA HIS A 273 9.84 5.64 -22.35
C HIS A 273 10.01 5.96 -20.86
N LEU A 274 8.91 6.06 -20.14
CA LEU A 274 8.90 6.04 -18.70
C LEU A 274 8.48 4.63 -18.25
N HIS A 275 9.31 3.98 -17.44
CA HIS A 275 8.88 2.88 -16.59
C HIS A 275 8.44 3.46 -15.25
N TRP A 276 7.15 3.24 -14.88
CA TRP A 276 6.55 3.76 -13.66
C TRP A 276 6.04 2.63 -12.79
N VAL A 277 6.49 2.62 -11.53
CA VAL A 277 6.13 1.60 -10.53
C VAL A 277 5.36 2.26 -9.40
N VAL A 278 4.31 1.60 -8.92
CA VAL A 278 3.66 1.87 -7.65
C VAL A 278 3.99 0.74 -6.70
N TYR A 279 4.51 1.06 -5.54
CA TYR A 279 4.72 0.11 -4.45
C TYR A 279 3.69 0.35 -3.35
N VAL A 280 3.26 -0.74 -2.75
CA VAL A 280 2.49 -0.72 -1.50
C VAL A 280 3.19 -1.64 -0.50
N ASN A 281 3.66 -1.05 0.60
CA ASN A 281 4.44 -1.75 1.62
C ASN A 281 5.54 -2.63 0.98
N GLY A 282 6.33 -2.01 0.08
CA GLY A 282 7.45 -2.64 -0.61
C GLY A 282 7.09 -3.60 -1.76
N VAL A 283 5.82 -3.92 -1.97
CA VAL A 283 5.36 -4.86 -3.00
C VAL A 283 4.88 -4.11 -4.24
N PRO A 284 5.42 -4.40 -5.46
CA PRO A 284 4.96 -3.76 -6.70
C PRO A 284 3.49 -4.07 -6.96
N GLN A 285 2.73 -3.04 -7.30
CA GLN A 285 1.29 -3.11 -7.57
C GLN A 285 0.96 -2.54 -8.95
N ASN A 286 -0.14 -2.99 -9.54
CA ASN A 286 -0.59 -2.52 -10.84
C ASN A 286 -0.93 -1.02 -10.79
N PRO A 287 -0.17 -0.14 -11.46
CA PRO A 287 -0.42 1.29 -11.46
C PRO A 287 -1.80 1.68 -11.99
N LEU A 288 -2.41 0.86 -12.86
CA LEU A 288 -3.74 1.12 -13.41
C LEU A 288 -4.88 0.99 -12.40
N GLN A 289 -4.59 0.52 -11.18
CA GLN A 289 -5.54 0.61 -10.07
C GLN A 289 -5.67 2.04 -9.53
N TRP A 290 -4.64 2.86 -9.70
CA TRP A 290 -4.48 4.18 -9.09
C TRP A 290 -4.77 5.34 -10.06
N VAL A 291 -4.66 5.07 -11.38
CA VAL A 291 -4.85 6.05 -12.44
C VAL A 291 -5.63 5.45 -13.61
N THR A 292 -6.30 6.32 -14.38
CA THR A 292 -6.95 5.91 -15.62
C THR A 292 -6.03 6.19 -16.80
N LEU A 293 -5.50 5.12 -17.41
CA LEU A 293 -4.70 5.17 -18.63
C LEU A 293 -5.19 4.11 -19.62
N LYS A 294 -5.09 4.40 -20.91
CA LYS A 294 -5.42 3.46 -21.99
C LYS A 294 -4.17 2.71 -22.46
N SER A 295 -4.33 1.46 -22.87
CA SER A 295 -3.29 0.78 -23.64
C SER A 295 -3.12 1.46 -25.00
N CYS A 296 -1.88 1.50 -25.51
CA CYS A 296 -1.64 1.95 -26.88
C CYS A 296 -2.32 0.95 -27.86
N ALA A 297 -2.91 1.46 -28.91
CA ALA A 297 -3.38 0.60 -30.01
C ALA A 297 -2.18 -0.22 -30.53
N ALA A 298 -2.37 -1.53 -30.71
CA ALA A 298 -1.36 -2.36 -31.36
C ALA A 298 -1.01 -1.73 -32.70
N SER A 299 0.26 -1.39 -32.92
CA SER A 299 0.70 -0.92 -34.23
C SER A 299 0.37 -2.02 -35.22
N LYS A 300 -0.55 -1.76 -36.17
CA LYS A 300 -0.74 -2.67 -37.31
C LYS A 300 0.63 -2.80 -37.96
N LYS A 301 1.26 -3.97 -37.87
CA LYS A 301 2.40 -4.28 -38.72
C LYS A 301 1.92 -4.07 -40.13
N LYS A 302 2.46 -3.07 -40.83
CA LYS A 302 2.33 -3.01 -42.30
C LYS A 302 3.03 -4.27 -42.80
N SER A 303 2.21 -5.18 -43.32
CA SER A 303 2.68 -6.35 -44.08
C SER A 303 3.42 -5.89 -45.31
#